data_61d4bdf90dfccbc0f614d8dcd501d554
#
_entry.id   61d4bdf90dfccbc0f614d8dcd501d554
#
_cell.length_a   1.000
_cell.length_b   1.000
_cell.length_c   1.000
_cell.angle_alpha   90.00
_cell.angle_beta   90.00
_cell.angle_gamma   90.00
#
_symmetry.space_group_name_H-M   'P 1'
#
loop_
_entity.id
_entity.type
_entity.pdbx_description
1 polymer ?
#
loop_
_entity_poly.entity_id
_entity_poly.type
_entity_poly.pdbx_seq_one_letter_code
_entity_poly.pdbx_strand_id
1 'polypeptide(L)'
;FYDLAVASGVMFFEGVGAGHFIKMVHNGIEYGMMQSLAEGFHVIHDGPFKVDLKRTAQIYNHGSVIESRLTNWLESAYRMYGNDLTELSGSTGSGGGGAGQRIKGEADWTVDAAKDFKVPAVVINESIEARVKSVKRPSYQGKVINALRNQFGGHKAK
;
A
#
# COMPACT_ATOMS: atom_id res chain seq x y z
N PHE A 1 -5.12 15.40 -7.04
CA PHE A 1 -5.16 16.00 -5.68
C PHE A 1 -3.81 15.83 -5.06
N TYR A 2 -3.01 16.88 -5.07
CA TYR A 2 -1.76 16.92 -4.35
C TYR A 2 -2.07 17.07 -2.87
N ASP A 3 -1.42 16.26 -2.03
CA ASP A 3 -1.43 16.47 -0.60
C ASP A 3 -0.86 17.87 -0.33
N LEU A 4 -1.69 18.77 0.17
CA LEU A 4 -1.32 20.15 0.52
C LEU A 4 -0.14 20.19 1.52
N ALA A 5 0.18 19.08 2.18
CA ALA A 5 1.37 18.95 3.02
C ALA A 5 2.69 19.03 2.23
N VAL A 6 2.64 18.99 0.91
CA VAL A 6 3.81 19.11 0.02
C VAL A 6 3.76 20.43 -0.75
N ALA A 7 3.50 21.54 -0.06
CA ALA A 7 3.38 22.86 -0.68
C ALA A 7 4.64 23.29 -1.49
N SER A 8 5.81 22.68 -1.22
CA SER A 8 7.05 22.85 -2.00
C SER A 8 7.21 21.84 -3.15
N GLY A 9 6.28 20.90 -3.32
CA GLY A 9 6.34 19.79 -4.26
C GLY A 9 5.47 19.97 -5.51
N VAL A 10 5.14 21.19 -5.88
CA VAL A 10 4.39 21.44 -7.13
C VAL A 10 5.38 21.55 -8.28
N MET A 11 5.21 20.68 -9.27
CA MET A 11 6.01 20.72 -10.50
C MET A 11 5.07 20.65 -11.72
N PHE A 12 5.37 21.49 -12.71
CA PHE A 12 4.70 21.43 -14.00
C PHE A 12 5.44 20.43 -14.90
N PHE A 13 4.68 19.56 -15.58
CA PHE A 13 5.18 18.64 -16.57
C PHE A 13 4.61 19.01 -17.94
N GLU A 14 5.46 19.16 -18.93
CA GLU A 14 5.04 19.43 -20.30
C GLU A 14 4.30 18.23 -20.91
N GLY A 15 3.27 18.53 -21.68
CA GLY A 15 2.44 17.54 -22.35
C GLY A 15 1.08 17.34 -21.70
N VAL A 16 0.07 17.21 -22.54
CA VAL A 16 -1.32 16.95 -22.09
C VAL A 16 -1.39 15.59 -21.42
N GLY A 17 -1.81 15.58 -20.17
CA GLY A 17 -1.93 14.33 -19.38
C GLY A 17 -0.65 13.89 -18.66
N ALA A 18 0.50 14.53 -18.84
CA ALA A 18 1.76 14.14 -18.23
C ALA A 18 1.68 14.05 -16.70
N GLY A 19 1.08 15.04 -16.03
CA GLY A 19 0.88 15.02 -14.59
C GLY A 19 0.02 13.86 -14.10
N HIS A 20 -1.04 13.52 -14.84
CA HIS A 20 -1.89 12.35 -14.52
C HIS A 20 -1.14 11.04 -14.69
N PHE A 21 -0.35 10.91 -15.75
CA PHE A 21 0.49 9.74 -15.98
C PHE A 21 1.49 9.52 -14.83
N ILE A 22 2.19 10.57 -14.42
CA ILE A 22 3.16 10.50 -13.32
C ILE A 22 2.45 10.13 -12.00
N LYS A 23 1.26 10.70 -11.73
CA LYS A 23 0.48 10.36 -10.53
C LYS A 23 -0.01 8.91 -10.56
N MET A 24 -0.42 8.42 -11.71
CA MET A 24 -0.81 7.02 -11.89
C MET A 24 0.36 6.06 -11.56
N VAL A 25 1.54 6.36 -12.10
CA VAL A 25 2.76 5.56 -11.83
C VAL A 25 3.15 5.62 -10.36
N HIS A 26 3.05 6.80 -9.71
CA HIS A 26 3.25 6.93 -8.27
C HIS A 26 2.37 5.94 -7.49
N ASN A 27 1.10 5.81 -7.83
CA ASN A 27 0.20 4.90 -7.14
C ASN A 27 0.55 3.42 -7.40
N GLY A 28 1.07 3.09 -8.57
CA GLY A 28 1.63 1.77 -8.83
C GLY A 28 2.81 1.45 -7.91
N ILE A 29 3.75 2.38 -7.76
CA ILE A 29 4.90 2.25 -6.85
C ILE A 29 4.41 2.10 -5.39
N GLU A 30 3.45 2.90 -4.95
CA GLU A 30 2.86 2.84 -3.62
C GLU A 30 2.29 1.45 -3.32
N TYR A 31 1.62 0.82 -4.28
CA TYR A 31 1.11 -0.56 -4.13
C TYR A 31 2.23 -1.57 -3.87
N GLY A 32 3.34 -1.49 -4.61
CA GLY A 32 4.51 -2.34 -4.40
C GLY A 32 5.14 -2.13 -3.01
N MET A 33 5.31 -0.88 -2.61
CA MET A 33 5.86 -0.53 -1.30
C MET A 33 4.97 -1.03 -0.15
N MET A 34 3.65 -0.84 -0.24
CA MET A 34 2.71 -1.32 0.76
C MET A 34 2.73 -2.85 0.88
N GLN A 35 2.80 -3.55 -0.25
CA GLN A 35 2.85 -5.01 -0.27
C GLN A 35 4.15 -5.51 0.35
N SER A 36 5.30 -4.93 0.02
CA SER A 36 6.59 -5.29 0.61
C SER A 36 6.62 -5.08 2.12
N LEU A 37 6.07 -3.97 2.62
CA LEU A 37 5.93 -3.73 4.06
C LEU A 37 5.00 -4.78 4.70
N ALA A 38 3.87 -5.08 4.06
CA ALA A 38 2.92 -6.06 4.59
C ALA A 38 3.51 -7.47 4.69
N GLU A 39 4.29 -7.89 3.70
CA GLU A 39 5.00 -9.17 3.69
C GLU A 39 6.09 -9.22 4.76
N GLY A 40 6.93 -8.19 4.84
CA GLY A 40 8.00 -8.10 5.83
C GLY A 40 7.48 -8.12 7.26
N PHE A 41 6.45 -7.34 7.56
CA PHE A 41 5.83 -7.31 8.89
C PHE A 41 5.06 -8.60 9.21
N HIS A 42 4.50 -9.30 8.22
CA HIS A 42 3.92 -10.62 8.41
C HIS A 42 4.98 -11.66 8.76
N VAL A 43 6.13 -11.64 8.10
CA VAL A 43 7.26 -12.53 8.43
C VAL A 43 7.74 -12.29 9.87
N ILE A 44 7.82 -11.03 10.31
CA ILE A 44 8.21 -10.71 11.69
C ILE A 44 7.12 -11.16 12.68
N HIS A 45 5.84 -10.94 12.36
CA HIS A 45 4.69 -11.31 13.20
C HIS A 45 4.65 -12.81 13.48
N ASP A 46 4.80 -13.64 12.45
CA ASP A 46 4.74 -15.09 12.53
C ASP A 46 6.11 -15.74 12.84
N GLY A 47 7.16 -14.91 12.93
CA GLY A 47 8.51 -15.35 13.21
C GLY A 47 8.70 -15.92 14.62
N PRO A 48 9.87 -16.50 14.90
CA PRO A 48 10.12 -17.21 16.17
C PRO A 48 10.29 -16.26 17.38
N PHE A 49 10.35 -14.96 17.16
CA PHE A 49 10.59 -13.97 18.20
C PHE A 49 9.34 -13.14 18.48
N LYS A 50 8.99 -13.01 19.77
CA LYS A 50 7.91 -12.09 20.16
C LYS A 50 8.46 -10.66 20.21
N VAL A 51 8.16 -9.88 19.17
CA VAL A 51 8.60 -8.49 19.05
C VAL A 51 7.41 -7.53 19.07
N ASP A 52 7.66 -6.32 19.52
CA ASP A 52 6.71 -5.21 19.45
C ASP A 52 6.79 -4.60 18.04
N LEU A 53 5.79 -4.84 17.21
CA LEU A 53 5.76 -4.38 15.81
C LEU A 53 5.66 -2.86 15.69
N LYS A 54 5.05 -2.19 16.67
CA LYS A 54 5.07 -0.73 16.74
C LYS A 54 6.49 -0.21 16.88
N ARG A 55 7.27 -0.78 17.82
CA ARG A 55 8.68 -0.40 18.00
C ARG A 55 9.53 -0.77 16.79
N THR A 56 9.22 -1.89 16.15
CA THR A 56 9.90 -2.30 14.90
C THR A 56 9.67 -1.27 13.80
N ALA A 57 8.42 -0.86 13.58
CA ALA A 57 8.09 0.19 12.61
C ALA A 57 8.77 1.52 12.97
N GLN A 58 8.79 1.88 14.24
CA GLN A 58 9.47 3.08 14.73
C GLN A 58 10.98 3.07 14.41
N ILE A 59 11.68 1.96 14.67
CA ILE A 59 13.11 1.81 14.35
C ILE A 59 13.33 1.88 12.85
N TYR A 60 12.48 1.21 12.05
CA TYR A 60 12.58 1.25 10.59
C TYR A 60 12.31 2.65 10.02
N ASN A 61 11.55 3.47 10.72
CA ASN A 61 11.26 4.85 10.34
C ASN A 61 12.24 5.88 10.97
N HIS A 62 13.42 5.43 11.40
CA HIS A 62 14.41 6.30 12.00
C HIS A 62 15.78 6.10 11.36
N GLY A 63 15.99 6.72 10.19
CA GLY A 63 17.25 6.70 9.45
C GLY A 63 17.56 5.38 8.73
N SER A 64 16.61 4.45 8.60
CA SER A 64 16.80 3.25 7.80
C SER A 64 16.52 3.50 6.32
N VAL A 65 17.02 2.60 5.45
CA VAL A 65 16.79 2.68 4.00
C VAL A 65 15.31 2.61 3.63
N ILE A 66 14.47 2.01 4.48
CA ILE A 66 13.02 1.91 4.28
C ILE A 66 12.22 2.95 5.05
N GLU A 67 12.89 3.97 5.59
CA GLU A 67 12.21 5.13 6.18
C GLU A 67 11.28 5.77 5.15
N SER A 68 10.02 5.95 5.53
CA SER A 68 9.02 6.49 4.63
C SER A 68 7.75 6.90 5.37
N ARG A 69 6.91 7.69 4.70
CA ARG A 69 5.56 7.98 5.19
C ARG A 69 4.75 6.72 5.48
N LEU A 70 4.89 5.69 4.64
CA LEU A 70 4.20 4.40 4.85
C LEU A 70 4.66 3.73 6.13
N THR A 71 5.97 3.72 6.41
CA THR A 71 6.52 3.14 7.64
C THR A 71 6.05 3.90 8.88
N ASN A 72 5.97 5.25 8.81
CA ASN A 72 5.42 6.08 9.88
C ASN A 72 3.92 5.81 10.12
N TRP A 73 3.13 5.68 9.07
CA TRP A 73 1.72 5.32 9.18
C TRP A 73 1.53 3.91 9.74
N LEU A 74 2.44 2.99 9.41
CA LEU A 74 2.41 1.64 9.96
C LEU A 74 2.69 1.64 11.48
N GLU A 75 3.64 2.45 11.96
CA GLU A 75 3.84 2.67 13.40
C GLU A 75 2.56 3.18 14.07
N SER A 76 1.91 4.18 13.45
CA SER A 76 0.66 4.76 13.96
C SER A 76 -0.48 3.74 14.00
N ALA A 77 -0.57 2.88 12.97
CA ALA A 77 -1.54 1.81 12.91
C ALA A 77 -1.33 0.77 14.03
N TYR A 78 -0.09 0.32 14.26
CA TYR A 78 0.21 -0.60 15.36
C TYR A 78 -0.02 0.02 16.74
N ARG A 79 0.17 1.32 16.87
CA ARG A 79 -0.18 2.04 18.10
C ARG A 79 -1.69 1.99 18.37
N MET A 80 -2.50 2.06 17.32
CA MET A 80 -3.96 2.11 17.41
C MET A 80 -4.58 0.73 17.57
N TYR A 81 -4.11 -0.27 16.82
CA TYR A 81 -4.77 -1.58 16.66
C TYR A 81 -4.00 -2.74 17.28
N GLY A 82 -2.80 -2.50 17.86
CA GLY A 82 -1.93 -3.55 18.39
C GLY A 82 -1.28 -4.42 17.31
N ASN A 83 -0.44 -5.37 17.73
CA ASN A 83 0.34 -6.22 16.83
C ASN A 83 -0.53 -7.08 15.89
N ASP A 84 -1.66 -7.59 16.39
CA ASP A 84 -2.49 -8.55 15.65
C ASP A 84 -3.47 -7.88 14.67
N LEU A 85 -3.61 -6.54 14.74
CA LEU A 85 -4.55 -5.78 13.91
C LEU A 85 -5.94 -6.42 13.89
N THR A 86 -6.45 -6.84 15.05
CA THR A 86 -7.64 -7.70 15.18
C THR A 86 -8.92 -7.06 14.65
N GLU A 87 -9.02 -5.72 14.72
CA GLU A 87 -10.20 -4.97 14.26
C GLU A 87 -10.23 -4.78 12.74
N LEU A 88 -9.15 -5.17 12.03
CA LEU A 88 -9.02 -4.92 10.61
C LEU A 88 -9.27 -6.18 9.79
N SER A 89 -9.95 -6.03 8.66
CA SER A 89 -10.15 -7.07 7.69
C SER A 89 -8.82 -7.52 7.08
N GLY A 90 -8.65 -8.82 6.93
CA GLY A 90 -7.54 -9.41 6.16
C GLY A 90 -7.77 -9.39 4.64
N SER A 91 -8.99 -9.00 4.20
CA SER A 91 -9.31 -8.80 2.79
C SER A 91 -9.18 -7.32 2.43
N THR A 92 -8.40 -7.02 1.43
CA THR A 92 -8.17 -5.62 1.00
C THR A 92 -9.25 -5.10 0.05
N GLY A 93 -10.23 -5.93 -0.30
CA GLY A 93 -11.21 -5.60 -1.33
C GLY A 93 -10.59 -5.45 -2.72
N SER A 94 -11.32 -5.77 -3.73
CA SER A 94 -10.92 -5.55 -5.13
C SER A 94 -11.54 -4.24 -5.64
N GLY A 95 -11.08 -3.06 -5.16
CA GLY A 95 -11.59 -1.75 -5.65
C GLY A 95 -13.12 -1.69 -5.78
N GLY A 96 -13.77 -0.62 -5.40
CA GLY A 96 -15.22 -0.45 -5.18
C GLY A 96 -16.19 -0.79 -6.30
N GLY A 97 -16.26 -2.03 -6.71
CA GLY A 97 -17.30 -2.57 -7.59
C GLY A 97 -18.25 -3.46 -6.79
N GLY A 98 -19.57 -3.23 -6.93
CA GLY A 98 -20.58 -4.13 -6.39
C GLY A 98 -20.41 -5.56 -6.90
N ALA A 99 -21.03 -6.52 -6.20
CA ALA A 99 -20.97 -7.97 -6.38
C ALA A 99 -20.25 -8.49 -7.64
N GLY A 100 -18.98 -8.79 -7.52
CA GLY A 100 -18.25 -9.61 -8.50
C GLY A 100 -17.46 -8.87 -9.57
N GLN A 101 -17.54 -7.54 -9.69
CA GLN A 101 -16.77 -6.79 -10.67
C GLN A 101 -15.63 -6.01 -10.02
N ARG A 102 -14.38 -6.39 -10.39
CA ARG A 102 -13.20 -5.63 -10.03
C ARG A 102 -13.11 -4.37 -10.89
N ILE A 103 -13.21 -3.19 -10.26
CA ILE A 103 -12.91 -1.93 -10.95
C ILE A 103 -11.38 -1.75 -10.95
N LYS A 104 -10.80 -1.57 -12.14
CA LYS A 104 -9.38 -1.24 -12.29
C LYS A 104 -9.10 0.12 -11.64
N GLY A 105 -8.03 0.16 -10.84
CA GLY A 105 -7.50 1.38 -10.22
C GLY A 105 -6.25 1.88 -10.94
N GLU A 106 -5.66 2.95 -10.41
CA GLU A 106 -4.47 3.59 -11.00
C GLU A 106 -3.25 2.68 -11.06
N ALA A 107 -3.10 1.74 -10.11
CA ALA A 107 -2.04 0.74 -10.18
C ALA A 107 -2.24 -0.24 -11.35
N ASP A 108 -3.49 -0.62 -11.66
CA ASP A 108 -3.79 -1.45 -12.83
C ASP A 108 -3.45 -0.72 -14.13
N TRP A 109 -3.78 0.57 -14.21
CA TRP A 109 -3.44 1.40 -15.37
C TRP A 109 -1.93 1.57 -15.52
N THR A 110 -1.19 1.59 -14.40
CA THR A 110 0.28 1.59 -14.44
C THR A 110 0.82 0.30 -15.07
N VAL A 111 0.25 -0.85 -14.72
CA VAL A 111 0.65 -2.14 -15.32
C VAL A 111 0.24 -2.21 -16.79
N ASP A 112 -0.95 -1.70 -17.14
CA ASP A 112 -1.39 -1.65 -18.54
C ASP A 112 -0.45 -0.76 -19.38
N ALA A 113 -0.11 0.43 -18.91
CA ALA A 113 0.86 1.32 -19.57
C ALA A 113 2.26 0.68 -19.68
N ALA A 114 2.70 -0.01 -18.63
CA ALA A 114 3.97 -0.73 -18.67
C ALA A 114 4.00 -1.81 -19.79
N LYS A 115 2.89 -2.53 -19.98
CA LYS A 115 2.74 -3.50 -21.08
C LYS A 115 2.82 -2.82 -22.44
N ASP A 116 2.13 -1.69 -22.62
CA ASP A 116 2.15 -0.93 -23.88
C ASP A 116 3.56 -0.44 -24.22
N PHE A 117 4.31 -0.05 -23.21
CA PHE A 117 5.70 0.41 -23.36
C PHE A 117 6.74 -0.75 -23.35
N LYS A 118 6.30 -2.00 -23.19
CA LYS A 118 7.16 -3.18 -23.06
C LYS A 118 8.15 -3.10 -21.89
N VAL A 119 7.70 -2.47 -20.79
CA VAL A 119 8.48 -2.34 -19.54
C VAL A 119 7.98 -3.39 -18.55
N PRO A 120 8.85 -4.27 -18.01
CA PRO A 120 8.45 -5.19 -16.97
C PRO A 120 8.05 -4.45 -15.68
N ALA A 121 6.84 -4.70 -15.17
CA ALA A 121 6.33 -4.13 -13.91
C ALA A 121 5.90 -5.25 -12.95
N VAL A 122 6.79 -6.21 -12.71
CA VAL A 122 6.49 -7.46 -11.99
C VAL A 122 6.01 -7.18 -10.58
N VAL A 123 6.75 -6.37 -9.80
CA VAL A 123 6.41 -6.08 -8.39
C VAL A 123 5.06 -5.39 -8.25
N ILE A 124 4.78 -4.41 -9.14
CA ILE A 124 3.50 -3.71 -9.13
C ILE A 124 2.36 -4.67 -9.48
N ASN A 125 2.55 -5.50 -10.50
CA ASN A 125 1.55 -6.50 -10.88
C ASN A 125 1.26 -7.49 -9.76
N GLU A 126 2.28 -8.08 -9.14
CA GLU A 126 2.12 -9.03 -8.04
C GLU A 126 1.46 -8.39 -6.80
N SER A 127 1.73 -7.12 -6.53
CA SER A 127 1.04 -6.41 -5.44
C SER A 127 -0.46 -6.28 -5.68
N ILE A 128 -0.88 -6.09 -6.93
CA ILE A 128 -2.30 -6.09 -7.33
C ILE A 128 -2.89 -7.49 -7.16
N GLU A 129 -2.20 -8.51 -7.67
CA GLU A 129 -2.64 -9.91 -7.57
C GLU A 129 -2.78 -10.37 -6.12
N ALA A 130 -1.86 -9.96 -5.23
CA ALA A 130 -1.95 -10.23 -3.80
C ALA A 130 -3.26 -9.67 -3.21
N ARG A 131 -3.64 -8.44 -3.58
CA ARG A 131 -4.92 -7.85 -3.15
C ARG A 131 -6.13 -8.61 -3.69
N VAL A 132 -6.10 -9.00 -4.94
CA VAL A 132 -7.18 -9.82 -5.55
C VAL A 132 -7.31 -11.16 -4.81
N LYS A 133 -6.21 -11.82 -4.56
CA LYS A 133 -6.17 -13.11 -3.83
C LYS A 133 -6.69 -12.96 -2.39
N SER A 134 -6.44 -11.81 -1.73
CA SER A 134 -6.88 -11.56 -0.35
C SER A 134 -8.39 -11.60 -0.16
N VAL A 135 -9.17 -11.36 -1.22
CA VAL A 135 -10.65 -11.44 -1.16
C VAL A 135 -11.11 -12.85 -0.82
N LYS A 136 -10.46 -13.86 -1.39
CA LYS A 136 -10.79 -15.29 -1.15
C LYS A 136 -9.97 -15.88 0.00
N ARG A 137 -8.82 -15.30 0.30
CA ARG A 137 -7.87 -15.76 1.33
C ARG A 137 -7.40 -14.57 2.18
N PRO A 138 -8.25 -14.07 3.09
CA PRO A 138 -7.88 -13.02 4.02
C PRO A 138 -6.62 -13.40 4.79
N SER A 139 -5.71 -12.44 5.00
CA SER A 139 -4.43 -12.69 5.63
C SER A 139 -3.99 -11.53 6.52
N TYR A 140 -2.95 -11.75 7.33
CA TYR A 140 -2.33 -10.68 8.10
C TYR A 140 -1.78 -9.56 7.19
N GLN A 141 -1.22 -9.91 6.02
CA GLN A 141 -0.79 -8.91 5.03
C GLN A 141 -1.94 -7.99 4.62
N GLY A 142 -3.14 -8.54 4.41
CA GLY A 142 -4.33 -7.75 4.11
C GLY A 142 -4.69 -6.79 5.24
N LYS A 143 -4.55 -7.22 6.50
CA LYS A 143 -4.74 -6.33 7.66
C LYS A 143 -3.74 -5.19 7.68
N VAL A 144 -2.46 -5.45 7.41
CA VAL A 144 -1.40 -4.43 7.30
C VAL A 144 -1.72 -3.42 6.20
N ILE A 145 -2.12 -3.89 5.02
CA ILE A 145 -2.50 -3.01 3.91
C ILE A 145 -3.71 -2.15 4.28
N ASN A 146 -4.73 -2.72 4.91
CA ASN A 146 -5.90 -1.97 5.36
C ASN A 146 -5.54 -0.98 6.49
N ALA A 147 -4.64 -1.36 7.39
CA ALA A 147 -4.11 -0.46 8.40
C ALA A 147 -3.47 0.79 7.77
N LEU A 148 -2.62 0.62 6.78
CA LEU A 148 -2.02 1.72 6.02
C LEU A 148 -3.09 2.57 5.32
N ARG A 149 -4.02 1.96 4.60
CA ARG A 149 -5.11 2.67 3.89
C ARG A 149 -5.98 3.51 4.83
N ASN A 150 -6.21 3.04 6.05
CA ASN A 150 -6.93 3.83 7.06
C ASN A 150 -6.18 5.10 7.45
N GLN A 151 -4.85 5.07 7.49
CA GLN A 151 -4.05 6.21 7.91
C GLN A 151 -4.02 7.34 6.88
N PHE A 152 -4.02 7.06 5.58
CA PHE A 152 -3.92 8.09 4.55
C PHE A 152 -5.18 8.30 3.72
N GLY A 153 -6.07 7.33 3.64
CA GLY A 153 -7.27 7.40 2.80
C GLY A 153 -8.58 7.53 3.57
N GLY A 154 -8.57 7.44 4.91
CA GLY A 154 -9.80 7.44 5.71
C GLY A 154 -10.75 6.28 5.38
N HIS A 155 -10.28 5.28 4.66
CA HIS A 155 -11.05 4.11 4.29
C HIS A 155 -11.34 3.27 5.53
N LYS A 156 -12.58 3.26 5.97
CA LYS A 156 -13.03 2.36 7.05
C LYS A 156 -12.96 0.93 6.54
N ALA A 157 -11.84 0.24 6.78
CA ALA A 157 -11.69 -1.19 6.56
C ALA A 157 -12.23 -1.92 7.79
N LYS A 158 -13.55 -2.12 7.84
CA LYS A 158 -14.19 -3.06 8.78
C LYS A 158 -14.33 -4.41 8.12
#